data_b8c001da9c7133def4be9f195d5be35f
#
_entry.id   b8c001da9c7133def4be9f195d5be35f
#
_cell.length_a   1.000
_cell.length_b   1.000
_cell.length_c   1.000
_cell.angle_alpha   90.00
_cell.angle_beta   90.00
_cell.angle_gamma   90.00
#
_symmetry.space_group_name_H-M   'P 1'
#
loop_
_entity.id
_entity.type
_entity.pdbx_description
1 polymer ?
#
loop_
_entity_poly.entity_id
_entity_poly.type
_entity_poly.pdbx_seq_one_letter_code
_entity_poly.pdbx_strand_id
1 'polypeptide(L)'
;MSAPLRTASVGAWATRRDWDLDDVLPESLVTPVGAGPVASAEHEPRVFQDLVAEYDARLLEAELLGSGRDLSAPFQEFLSAWAADEEKHTDALDRLYRGAFGLDRESLTSRLRARRGDFAPLASFLDDEFKLGVMLAYDEAMSTHGYGADIPFYESLGRSSAQSGAFAQVLRELKNDEATHYKNAVELLALGHRGRGGEVARVMEEIVAHDAAQEEYRATFLLDHATDQFDASMMARVGRAVTRTLERRLG
;
A
#
# COMPACT_ATOMS: atom_id res chain seq x y z
N MET A 1 25.96 -11.14 1.59
CA MET A 1 25.83 -10.84 3.04
C MET A 1 24.96 -9.58 3.11
N SER A 2 23.69 -9.75 3.42
CA SER A 2 22.76 -8.60 3.55
C SER A 2 23.19 -7.75 4.74
N ALA A 3 23.31 -6.43 4.55
CA ALA A 3 23.51 -5.48 5.64
C ALA A 3 22.32 -5.57 6.62
N PRO A 4 22.52 -5.39 7.93
CA PRO A 4 21.42 -5.37 8.87
C PRO A 4 20.51 -4.17 8.54
N LEU A 5 19.22 -4.44 8.36
CA LEU A 5 18.18 -3.43 8.18
C LEU A 5 18.25 -2.43 9.34
N ARG A 6 18.47 -1.16 9.03
CA ARG A 6 18.36 -0.09 10.02
C ARG A 6 16.87 0.21 10.21
N THR A 7 16.37 0.02 11.42
CA THR A 7 15.04 0.46 11.82
C THR A 7 15.13 1.89 12.32
N ALA A 8 14.52 2.84 11.63
CA ALA A 8 14.27 4.17 12.18
C ALA A 8 13.03 4.09 13.06
N SER A 9 13.05 4.64 14.26
CA SER A 9 11.87 4.70 15.13
C SER A 9 11.09 5.98 14.82
N VAL A 10 9.83 5.82 14.47
CA VAL A 10 8.85 6.90 14.43
C VAL A 10 8.08 6.82 15.75
N GLY A 11 8.47 7.64 16.73
CA GLY A 11 8.04 7.44 18.11
C GLY A 11 8.56 6.13 18.72
N ALA A 12 8.29 5.90 19.99
CA ALA A 12 8.74 4.68 20.68
C ALA A 12 7.90 3.43 20.35
N TRP A 13 6.83 3.58 19.55
CA TRP A 13 5.81 2.54 19.32
C TRP A 13 5.72 2.06 17.86
N ALA A 14 6.23 2.86 16.91
CA ALA A 14 6.19 2.53 15.48
C ALA A 14 7.59 2.24 14.94
N THR A 15 7.64 1.42 13.91
CA THR A 15 8.88 1.06 13.21
C THR A 15 8.75 1.40 11.73
N ARG A 16 9.87 1.84 11.12
CA ARG A 16 10.03 1.97 9.66
C ARG A 16 11.16 1.08 9.21
N ARG A 17 11.04 0.59 7.99
CA ARG A 17 12.13 -0.12 7.33
C ARG A 17 12.92 0.88 6.50
N ASP A 18 14.23 0.72 6.52
CA ASP A 18 15.14 1.55 5.73
C ASP A 18 15.79 0.67 4.66
N TRP A 19 15.40 0.89 3.41
CA TRP A 19 15.99 0.28 2.22
C TRP A 19 16.19 1.34 1.16
N ASP A 20 17.26 1.20 0.38
CA ASP A 20 17.62 2.15 -0.66
C ASP A 20 17.14 1.63 -2.01
N LEU A 21 16.37 2.44 -2.71
CA LEU A 21 15.87 2.12 -4.04
C LEU A 21 17.01 1.94 -5.06
N ASP A 22 18.09 2.70 -4.93
CA ASP A 22 19.24 2.58 -5.83
C ASP A 22 20.01 1.27 -5.62
N ASP A 23 19.97 0.70 -4.42
CA ASP A 23 20.53 -0.63 -4.13
C ASP A 23 19.63 -1.76 -4.67
N VAL A 24 18.30 -1.57 -4.65
CA VAL A 24 17.30 -2.58 -5.06
C VAL A 24 17.05 -2.55 -6.57
N LEU A 25 16.81 -1.38 -7.14
CA LEU A 25 16.54 -1.18 -8.57
C LEU A 25 17.32 0.05 -9.07
N PRO A 26 18.64 -0.08 -9.31
CA PRO A 26 19.44 1.03 -9.80
C PRO A 26 18.96 1.53 -11.18
N GLU A 27 19.06 2.83 -11.42
CA GLU A 27 18.61 3.46 -12.66
C GLU A 27 19.24 2.82 -13.92
N SER A 28 20.42 2.23 -13.79
CA SER A 28 21.08 1.49 -14.86
C SER A 28 20.32 0.25 -15.34
N LEU A 29 19.38 -0.27 -14.54
CA LEU A 29 18.48 -1.36 -14.90
C LEU A 29 17.16 -0.87 -15.50
N VAL A 30 16.91 0.45 -15.48
CA VAL A 30 15.74 1.02 -16.15
C VAL A 30 15.97 1.05 -17.66
N THR A 31 14.95 0.64 -18.39
CA THR A 31 15.01 0.61 -19.85
C THR A 31 15.16 2.02 -20.42
N PRO A 32 16.14 2.29 -21.29
CA PRO A 32 16.25 3.59 -21.92
C PRO A 32 14.99 3.96 -22.72
N VAL A 33 14.60 5.23 -22.66
CA VAL A 33 13.50 5.77 -23.47
C VAL A 33 13.73 5.47 -24.96
N GLY A 34 12.71 4.95 -25.63
CA GLY A 34 12.79 4.60 -27.05
C GLY A 34 13.37 3.21 -27.36
N ALA A 35 13.80 2.43 -26.37
CA ALA A 35 14.20 1.04 -26.57
C ALA A 35 13.03 0.08 -26.85
N GLY A 36 11.80 0.61 -26.82
CA GLY A 36 10.54 -0.13 -26.93
C GLY A 36 10.15 -0.86 -25.65
N PRO A 37 8.87 -1.23 -25.51
CA PRO A 37 8.38 -1.94 -24.34
C PRO A 37 9.03 -3.34 -24.27
N VAL A 38 9.28 -3.79 -23.04
CA VAL A 38 9.77 -5.15 -22.74
C VAL A 38 8.60 -6.04 -22.48
N ALA A 39 7.77 -5.56 -21.54
CA ALA A 39 6.55 -6.24 -21.17
C ALA A 39 5.48 -6.07 -22.26
N SER A 40 4.61 -7.05 -22.38
CA SER A 40 3.44 -6.95 -23.23
C SER A 40 2.56 -5.76 -22.80
N ALA A 41 2.01 -5.03 -23.78
CA ALA A 41 1.11 -3.90 -23.52
C ALA A 41 -0.14 -4.31 -22.73
N GLU A 42 -0.51 -5.58 -22.74
CA GLU A 42 -1.64 -6.12 -21.95
C GLU A 42 -1.39 -6.07 -20.43
N HIS A 43 -0.12 -6.03 -19.99
CA HIS A 43 0.27 -5.96 -18.58
C HIS A 43 0.32 -4.52 -18.05
N GLU A 44 0.33 -3.54 -18.94
CA GLU A 44 0.48 -2.12 -18.58
C GLU A 44 -0.63 -1.63 -17.63
N PRO A 45 -1.92 -1.92 -17.86
CA PRO A 45 -2.97 -1.45 -16.97
C PRO A 45 -2.78 -1.90 -15.52
N ARG A 46 -2.40 -3.16 -15.29
CA ARG A 46 -2.17 -3.71 -13.95
C ARG A 46 -1.03 -2.99 -13.23
N VAL A 47 0.15 -2.90 -13.87
CA VAL A 47 1.31 -2.24 -13.27
C VAL A 47 1.06 -0.75 -13.04
N PHE A 48 0.28 -0.10 -13.92
CA PHE A 48 -0.12 1.29 -13.72
C PHE A 48 -1.08 1.46 -12.53
N GLN A 49 -1.92 0.48 -12.27
CA GLN A 49 -2.85 0.51 -11.13
C GLN A 49 -2.12 0.38 -9.80
N ASP A 50 -1.17 -0.55 -9.68
CA ASP A 50 -0.36 -0.65 -8.47
C ASP A 50 0.41 0.65 -8.20
N LEU A 51 1.01 1.25 -9.25
CA LEU A 51 1.65 2.56 -9.15
C LEU A 51 0.68 3.66 -8.72
N VAL A 52 -0.55 3.61 -9.21
CA VAL A 52 -1.59 4.59 -8.86
C VAL A 52 -2.02 4.44 -7.41
N ALA A 53 -2.15 3.22 -6.91
CA ALA A 53 -2.51 2.96 -5.53
C ALA A 53 -1.54 3.65 -4.58
N GLU A 54 -0.24 3.42 -4.75
CA GLU A 54 0.80 4.06 -3.95
C GLU A 54 0.82 5.59 -4.11
N TYR A 55 0.67 6.06 -5.35
CA TYR A 55 0.64 7.50 -5.62
C TYR A 55 -0.54 8.21 -4.96
N ASP A 56 -1.70 7.58 -4.89
CA ASP A 56 -2.92 8.17 -4.34
C ASP A 56 -2.92 8.16 -2.79
N ALA A 57 -2.06 7.39 -2.12
CA ALA A 57 -1.90 7.38 -0.66
C ALA A 57 -1.63 8.77 -0.07
N ARG A 58 -0.81 9.58 -0.74
CA ARG A 58 -0.58 10.99 -0.38
C ARG A 58 -1.84 11.87 -0.45
N LEU A 59 -2.81 11.52 -1.30
CA LEU A 59 -4.08 12.24 -1.39
C LEU A 59 -4.93 11.96 -0.16
N LEU A 60 -4.86 10.76 0.40
CA LEU A 60 -5.51 10.41 1.65
C LEU A 60 -4.89 11.20 2.82
N GLU A 61 -3.57 11.25 2.94
CA GLU A 61 -2.91 12.06 3.96
C GLU A 61 -3.38 13.52 3.89
N ALA A 62 -3.34 14.11 2.70
CA ALA A 62 -3.77 15.49 2.47
C ALA A 62 -5.26 15.70 2.83
N GLU A 63 -6.13 14.77 2.48
CA GLU A 63 -7.55 14.78 2.84
C GLU A 63 -7.75 14.72 4.36
N LEU A 64 -7.08 13.79 5.04
CA LEU A 64 -7.22 13.59 6.48
C LEU A 64 -6.69 14.78 7.28
N LEU A 65 -5.53 15.32 6.92
CA LEU A 65 -4.93 16.46 7.62
C LEU A 65 -5.59 17.80 7.23
N GLY A 66 -6.05 17.92 5.98
CA GLY A 66 -6.68 19.15 5.46
C GLY A 66 -8.14 19.33 5.85
N SER A 67 -8.85 18.28 6.20
CA SER A 67 -10.29 18.30 6.48
C SER A 67 -10.67 18.84 7.87
N GLY A 68 -9.69 19.13 8.72
CA GLY A 68 -9.95 19.57 10.11
C GLY A 68 -10.48 18.47 11.02
N ARG A 69 -10.31 17.21 10.66
CA ARG A 69 -10.62 16.07 11.53
C ARG A 69 -9.76 16.10 12.79
N ASP A 70 -10.36 15.74 13.91
CA ASP A 70 -9.68 15.66 15.21
C ASP A 70 -8.97 14.31 15.32
N LEU A 71 -7.79 14.20 14.68
CA LEU A 71 -6.93 13.03 14.78
C LEU A 71 -5.97 13.19 15.95
N SER A 72 -5.79 12.13 16.73
CA SER A 72 -4.83 12.12 17.84
C SER A 72 -3.39 12.33 17.35
N ALA A 73 -2.52 12.89 18.19
CA ALA A 73 -1.13 13.10 17.85
C ALA A 73 -0.41 11.81 17.41
N PRO A 74 -0.58 10.64 18.07
CA PRO A 74 -0.02 9.39 17.57
C PRO A 74 -0.53 9.00 16.19
N PHE A 75 -1.81 9.29 15.86
CA PHE A 75 -2.35 9.00 14.54
C PHE A 75 -1.72 9.89 13.46
N GLN A 76 -1.55 11.18 13.74
CA GLN A 76 -0.87 12.10 12.83
C GLN A 76 0.58 11.70 12.58
N GLU A 77 1.31 11.29 13.63
CA GLU A 77 2.67 10.74 13.50
C GLU A 77 2.71 9.49 12.63
N PHE A 78 1.75 8.57 12.81
CA PHE A 78 1.61 7.38 11.99
C PHE A 78 1.38 7.75 10.52
N LEU A 79 0.41 8.60 10.21
CA LEU A 79 0.09 9.02 8.85
C LEU A 79 1.30 9.64 8.14
N SER A 80 2.04 10.52 8.81
CA SER A 80 3.21 11.17 8.20
C SER A 80 4.33 10.18 7.92
N ALA A 81 4.52 9.18 8.78
CA ALA A 81 5.51 8.14 8.57
C ALA A 81 5.10 7.18 7.45
N TRP A 82 3.84 6.79 7.43
CA TRP A 82 3.23 5.96 6.41
C TRP A 82 3.31 6.64 5.04
N ALA A 83 2.84 7.87 4.91
CA ALA A 83 2.89 8.61 3.65
C ALA A 83 4.30 8.77 3.09
N ALA A 84 5.32 8.88 3.95
CA ALA A 84 6.72 8.94 3.51
C ALA A 84 7.24 7.59 2.99
N ASP A 85 6.68 6.46 3.43
CA ASP A 85 6.98 5.15 2.86
C ASP A 85 6.22 4.95 1.54
N GLU A 86 4.95 5.38 1.44
CA GLU A 86 4.16 5.34 0.19
C GLU A 86 4.77 6.20 -0.92
N GLU A 87 5.39 7.34 -0.59
CA GLU A 87 6.16 8.12 -1.56
C GLU A 87 7.35 7.32 -2.12
N LYS A 88 8.05 6.58 -1.26
CA LYS A 88 9.15 5.69 -1.67
C LYS A 88 8.64 4.51 -2.52
N HIS A 89 7.48 3.93 -2.17
CA HIS A 89 6.82 2.90 -2.96
C HIS A 89 6.43 3.43 -4.35
N THR A 90 5.85 4.63 -4.41
CA THR A 90 5.56 5.32 -5.67
C THR A 90 6.82 5.47 -6.54
N ASP A 91 7.94 5.92 -5.97
CA ASP A 91 9.20 6.05 -6.71
C ASP A 91 9.73 4.70 -7.21
N ALA A 92 9.57 3.65 -6.43
CA ALA A 92 9.98 2.30 -6.79
C ALA A 92 9.13 1.73 -7.94
N LEU A 93 7.81 1.87 -7.87
CA LEU A 93 6.90 1.43 -8.93
C LEU A 93 7.00 2.32 -10.18
N ASP A 94 7.23 3.65 -10.06
CA ASP A 94 7.57 4.52 -11.21
C ASP A 94 8.80 3.99 -11.96
N ARG A 95 9.86 3.69 -11.22
CA ARG A 95 11.10 3.19 -11.80
C ARG A 95 10.91 1.81 -12.45
N LEU A 96 10.18 0.92 -11.80
CA LEU A 96 9.84 -0.40 -12.32
C LEU A 96 8.98 -0.28 -13.59
N TYR A 97 7.92 0.56 -13.55
CA TYR A 97 7.03 0.79 -14.69
C TYR A 97 7.80 1.32 -15.90
N ARG A 98 8.66 2.32 -15.71
CA ARG A 98 9.54 2.84 -16.80
C ARG A 98 10.47 1.75 -17.33
N GLY A 99 11.01 0.94 -16.44
CA GLY A 99 11.87 -0.19 -16.80
C GLY A 99 11.13 -1.26 -17.62
N ALA A 100 9.89 -1.55 -17.30
CA ALA A 100 9.07 -2.54 -18.01
C ALA A 100 8.53 -2.03 -19.35
N PHE A 101 8.10 -0.78 -19.44
CA PHE A 101 7.39 -0.26 -20.62
C PHE A 101 8.16 0.78 -21.44
N GLY A 102 9.35 1.20 -21.02
CA GLY A 102 10.20 2.13 -21.76
C GLY A 102 9.63 3.54 -21.88
N LEU A 103 8.77 3.95 -20.94
CA LEU A 103 8.17 5.28 -20.92
C LEU A 103 9.10 6.31 -20.26
N ASP A 104 8.97 7.55 -20.68
CA ASP A 104 9.67 8.65 -20.04
C ASP A 104 8.97 9.09 -18.74
N ARG A 105 9.78 9.60 -17.81
CA ARG A 105 9.31 10.01 -16.49
C ARG A 105 8.30 11.16 -16.55
N GLU A 106 8.43 12.08 -17.51
CA GLU A 106 7.57 13.24 -17.62
C GLU A 106 6.15 12.84 -18.03
N SER A 107 6.02 11.96 -19.03
CA SER A 107 4.75 11.40 -19.47
C SER A 107 4.03 10.67 -18.35
N LEU A 108 4.75 9.84 -17.58
CA LEU A 108 4.18 9.11 -16.47
C LEU A 108 3.74 10.03 -15.34
N THR A 109 4.59 10.98 -14.95
CA THR A 109 4.27 12.00 -13.94
C THR A 109 3.05 12.83 -14.33
N SER A 110 2.89 13.16 -15.63
CA SER A 110 1.72 13.89 -16.13
C SER A 110 0.43 13.07 -15.96
N ARG A 111 0.47 11.77 -16.24
CA ARG A 111 -0.67 10.86 -16.03
C ARG A 111 -1.07 10.79 -14.55
N LEU A 112 -0.10 10.64 -13.66
CA LEU A 112 -0.33 10.58 -12.22
C LEU A 112 -0.91 11.89 -11.68
N ARG A 113 -0.36 13.05 -12.06
CA ARG A 113 -0.85 14.37 -11.63
C ARG A 113 -2.27 14.70 -12.11
N ALA A 114 -2.73 14.06 -13.17
CA ALA A 114 -4.10 14.23 -13.66
C ALA A 114 -5.14 13.53 -12.78
N ARG A 115 -4.73 12.63 -11.89
CA ARG A 115 -5.63 11.89 -11.01
C ARG A 115 -6.25 12.77 -9.93
N ARG A 116 -7.41 12.35 -9.48
CA ARG A 116 -8.14 12.94 -8.34
C ARG A 116 -8.64 11.80 -7.48
N GLY A 117 -8.34 11.86 -6.18
CA GLY A 117 -8.94 10.95 -5.20
C GLY A 117 -10.41 11.31 -4.96
N ASP A 118 -11.25 10.30 -4.86
CA ASP A 118 -12.63 10.44 -4.36
C ASP A 118 -12.79 9.56 -3.10
N PHE A 119 -12.75 10.20 -1.94
CA PHE A 119 -12.89 9.52 -0.65
C PHE A 119 -14.33 9.56 -0.10
N ALA A 120 -15.28 10.14 -0.85
CA ALA A 120 -16.68 10.20 -0.40
C ALA A 120 -17.29 8.81 -0.10
N PRO A 121 -17.01 7.75 -0.89
CA PRO A 121 -17.48 6.41 -0.57
C PRO A 121 -16.98 5.85 0.77
N LEU A 122 -15.83 6.35 1.25
CA LEU A 122 -15.20 5.92 2.50
C LEU A 122 -15.52 6.82 3.70
N ALA A 123 -16.31 7.88 3.54
CA ALA A 123 -16.54 8.90 4.56
C ALA A 123 -16.92 8.30 5.93
N SER A 124 -17.75 7.24 5.97
CA SER A 124 -18.16 6.58 7.21
C SER A 124 -17.03 5.88 7.97
N PHE A 125 -15.92 5.57 7.30
CA PHE A 125 -14.71 5.02 7.92
C PHE A 125 -13.73 6.14 8.28
N LEU A 126 -13.67 7.21 7.49
CA LEU A 126 -12.73 8.31 7.67
C LEU A 126 -13.12 9.28 8.79
N ASP A 127 -14.39 9.31 9.20
CA ASP A 127 -14.91 10.23 10.22
C ASP A 127 -14.73 9.73 11.66
N ASP A 128 -14.26 8.52 11.88
CA ASP A 128 -13.99 7.92 13.18
C ASP A 128 -12.56 7.33 13.17
N GLU A 129 -11.67 7.88 14.01
CA GLU A 129 -10.26 7.46 14.08
C GLU A 129 -10.09 5.95 14.33
N PHE A 130 -10.96 5.35 15.14
CA PHE A 130 -10.93 3.91 15.37
C PHE A 130 -11.27 3.11 14.10
N LYS A 131 -12.35 3.50 13.40
CA LYS A 131 -12.75 2.85 12.15
C LYS A 131 -11.67 3.02 11.09
N LEU A 132 -11.11 4.23 10.97
CA LEU A 132 -10.00 4.52 10.07
C LEU A 132 -8.78 3.62 10.38
N GLY A 133 -8.40 3.50 11.64
CA GLY A 133 -7.29 2.63 12.04
C GLY A 133 -7.55 1.15 11.77
N VAL A 134 -8.79 0.66 11.97
CA VAL A 134 -9.19 -0.72 11.63
C VAL A 134 -9.16 -0.93 10.11
N MET A 135 -9.62 0.05 9.34
CA MET A 135 -9.59 0.04 7.88
C MET A 135 -8.16 -0.03 7.36
N LEU A 136 -7.27 0.85 7.82
CA LEU A 136 -5.85 0.84 7.45
C LEU A 136 -5.18 -0.49 7.83
N ALA A 137 -5.44 -1.03 9.02
CA ALA A 137 -4.90 -2.33 9.40
C ALA A 137 -5.37 -3.48 8.47
N TYR A 138 -6.60 -3.42 7.96
CA TYR A 138 -7.09 -4.39 6.99
C TYR A 138 -6.45 -4.18 5.62
N ASP A 139 -6.41 -2.96 5.14
CA ASP A 139 -5.86 -2.56 3.85
C ASP A 139 -4.40 -2.99 3.72
N GLU A 140 -3.56 -2.65 4.69
CA GLU A 140 -2.15 -3.04 4.77
C GLU A 140 -1.94 -4.57 4.80
N ALA A 141 -2.83 -5.28 5.48
CA ALA A 141 -2.79 -6.73 5.48
C ALA A 141 -3.14 -7.30 4.09
N MET A 142 -4.09 -6.70 3.37
CA MET A 142 -4.45 -7.08 2.00
C MET A 142 -3.30 -6.75 1.04
N SER A 143 -2.70 -5.55 1.11
CA SER A 143 -1.55 -5.13 0.29
C SER A 143 -0.34 -6.06 0.51
N THR A 144 -0.07 -6.47 1.76
CA THR A 144 0.96 -7.48 2.06
C THR A 144 0.72 -8.80 1.28
N HIS A 145 -0.53 -9.24 1.17
CA HIS A 145 -0.88 -10.43 0.40
C HIS A 145 -0.79 -10.18 -1.11
N GLY A 146 -1.25 -9.02 -1.57
CA GLY A 146 -1.20 -8.57 -2.96
C GLY A 146 0.20 -8.60 -3.52
N TYR A 147 1.10 -7.82 -2.94
CA TYR A 147 2.49 -7.80 -3.37
C TYR A 147 3.17 -9.16 -3.27
N GLY A 148 2.81 -9.97 -2.25
CA GLY A 148 3.33 -11.32 -2.14
C GLY A 148 2.92 -12.24 -3.29
N ALA A 149 1.69 -12.14 -3.77
CA ALA A 149 1.17 -12.90 -4.90
C ALA A 149 1.74 -12.40 -6.24
N ASP A 150 2.07 -11.11 -6.32
CA ASP A 150 2.51 -10.45 -7.56
C ASP A 150 4.00 -10.59 -7.85
N ILE A 151 4.82 -11.01 -6.89
CA ILE A 151 6.27 -11.20 -7.10
C ILE A 151 6.59 -11.98 -8.40
N PRO A 152 5.98 -13.16 -8.69
CA PRO A 152 6.28 -13.90 -9.92
C PRO A 152 5.87 -13.14 -11.19
N PHE A 153 4.77 -12.41 -11.16
CA PHE A 153 4.33 -11.59 -12.28
C PHE A 153 5.35 -10.49 -12.58
N TYR A 154 5.74 -9.71 -11.58
CA TYR A 154 6.71 -8.63 -11.75
C TYR A 154 8.11 -9.15 -12.14
N GLU A 155 8.53 -10.29 -11.61
CA GLU A 155 9.76 -10.98 -12.05
C GLU A 155 9.72 -11.28 -13.54
N SER A 156 8.56 -11.66 -14.08
CA SER A 156 8.39 -11.97 -15.51
C SER A 156 8.49 -10.77 -16.44
N LEU A 157 8.32 -9.55 -15.91
CA LEU A 157 8.39 -8.31 -16.70
C LEU A 157 9.83 -7.88 -17.05
N GLY A 158 10.85 -8.46 -16.44
CA GLY A 158 12.25 -8.07 -16.67
C GLY A 158 12.84 -8.62 -17.96
N ARG A 159 13.69 -7.84 -18.64
CA ARG A 159 14.43 -8.24 -19.86
C ARG A 159 15.59 -9.19 -19.61
N SER A 160 16.17 -9.12 -18.44
CA SER A 160 17.36 -9.88 -18.05
C SER A 160 17.15 -10.43 -16.66
N SER A 161 17.92 -11.46 -16.31
CA SER A 161 17.89 -12.03 -14.95
C SER A 161 18.19 -10.97 -13.87
N ALA A 162 19.03 -9.98 -14.16
CA ALA A 162 19.32 -8.89 -13.24
C ALA A 162 18.08 -7.98 -13.04
N GLN A 163 17.41 -7.58 -14.11
CA GLN A 163 16.21 -6.76 -14.06
C GLN A 163 15.04 -7.52 -13.43
N SER A 164 14.80 -8.78 -13.84
CA SER A 164 13.80 -9.67 -13.23
C SER A 164 14.00 -9.80 -11.72
N GLY A 165 15.24 -10.06 -11.29
CA GLY A 165 15.58 -10.16 -9.88
C GLY A 165 15.36 -8.85 -9.12
N ALA A 166 15.69 -7.71 -9.72
CA ALA A 166 15.46 -6.38 -9.12
C ALA A 166 13.96 -6.08 -9.01
N PHE A 167 13.15 -6.35 -10.01
CA PHE A 167 11.69 -6.17 -9.96
C PHE A 167 11.06 -7.02 -8.85
N ALA A 168 11.42 -8.31 -8.80
CA ALA A 168 10.96 -9.18 -7.72
C ALA A 168 11.42 -8.68 -6.33
N GLN A 169 12.61 -8.05 -6.23
CA GLN A 169 13.09 -7.51 -4.97
C GLN A 169 12.32 -6.25 -4.56
N VAL A 170 11.98 -5.35 -5.49
CA VAL A 170 11.09 -4.21 -5.22
C VAL A 170 9.81 -4.72 -4.54
N LEU A 171 9.11 -5.66 -5.14
CA LEU A 171 7.85 -6.20 -4.58
C LEU A 171 8.04 -6.84 -3.19
N ARG A 172 9.20 -7.44 -2.92
CA ARG A 172 9.50 -7.97 -1.57
C ARG A 172 9.69 -6.85 -0.55
N GLU A 173 10.32 -5.75 -0.95
CA GLU A 173 10.50 -4.60 -0.05
C GLU A 173 9.16 -3.92 0.23
N LEU A 174 8.34 -3.64 -0.79
CA LEU A 174 6.99 -3.13 -0.62
C LEU A 174 6.19 -4.04 0.33
N LYS A 175 6.04 -5.31 0.00
CA LYS A 175 5.36 -6.28 0.85
C LYS A 175 5.79 -6.24 2.32
N ASN A 176 7.09 -6.07 2.57
CA ASN A 176 7.63 -6.04 3.92
C ASN A 176 7.32 -4.72 4.63
N ASP A 177 7.26 -3.60 3.88
CA ASP A 177 6.84 -2.32 4.41
C ASP A 177 5.34 -2.37 4.77
N GLU A 178 4.47 -2.91 3.91
CA GLU A 178 3.04 -3.11 4.21
C GLU A 178 2.82 -3.95 5.47
N ALA A 179 3.60 -5.03 5.61
CA ALA A 179 3.55 -5.84 6.84
C ALA A 179 4.00 -5.06 8.09
N THR A 180 4.83 -4.04 7.91
CA THR A 180 5.26 -3.13 8.98
C THR A 180 4.20 -2.08 9.27
N HIS A 181 3.58 -1.49 8.23
CA HIS A 181 2.44 -0.59 8.34
C HIS A 181 1.27 -1.25 9.07
N TYR A 182 0.93 -2.49 8.70
CA TYR A 182 -0.06 -3.30 9.43
C TYR A 182 0.24 -3.39 10.93
N LYS A 183 1.48 -3.71 11.29
CA LYS A 183 1.88 -3.80 12.71
C LYS A 183 1.76 -2.45 13.41
N ASN A 184 2.19 -1.39 12.75
CA ASN A 184 2.09 -0.04 13.29
C ASN A 184 0.62 0.39 13.49
N ALA A 185 -0.27 0.09 12.55
CA ALA A 185 -1.71 0.34 12.68
C ALA A 185 -2.31 -0.43 13.87
N VAL A 186 -1.92 -1.68 14.09
CA VAL A 186 -2.35 -2.48 15.25
C VAL A 186 -1.85 -1.87 16.57
N GLU A 187 -0.59 -1.41 16.63
CA GLU A 187 -0.06 -0.77 17.83
C GLU A 187 -0.69 0.60 18.09
N LEU A 188 -0.94 1.38 17.04
CA LEU A 188 -1.67 2.65 17.12
C LEU A 188 -3.04 2.47 17.76
N LEU A 189 -3.81 1.50 17.26
CA LEU A 189 -5.12 1.16 17.83
C LEU A 189 -5.00 0.70 19.28
N ALA A 190 -3.99 -0.09 19.62
CA ALA A 190 -3.77 -0.52 21.01
C ALA A 190 -3.38 0.63 21.95
N LEU A 191 -2.78 1.71 21.45
CA LEU A 191 -2.48 2.91 22.23
C LEU A 191 -3.73 3.75 22.51
N GLY A 192 -4.53 4.03 21.45
CA GLY A 192 -5.63 5.00 21.53
C GLY A 192 -6.99 4.39 21.88
N HIS A 193 -7.21 3.09 21.64
CA HIS A 193 -8.56 2.51 21.62
C HIS A 193 -8.70 1.21 22.46
N ARG A 194 -7.93 1.07 23.53
CA ARG A 194 -8.10 -0.04 24.48
C ARG A 194 -9.53 -0.10 25.01
N GLY A 195 -10.06 -1.32 25.11
CA GLY A 195 -11.43 -1.56 25.54
C GLY A 195 -12.46 -1.58 24.40
N ARG A 196 -12.07 -1.23 23.15
CA ARG A 196 -12.95 -1.27 21.97
C ARG A 196 -12.88 -2.60 21.21
N GLY A 197 -12.20 -3.61 21.73
CA GLY A 197 -12.08 -4.92 21.07
C GLY A 197 -13.42 -5.53 20.64
N GLY A 198 -14.48 -5.36 21.43
CA GLY A 198 -15.83 -5.84 21.10
C GLY A 198 -16.50 -5.16 19.89
N GLU A 199 -15.95 -4.02 19.40
CA GLU A 199 -16.49 -3.32 18.22
C GLU A 199 -15.81 -3.76 16.92
N VAL A 200 -14.62 -4.37 17.00
CA VAL A 200 -13.76 -4.69 15.85
C VAL A 200 -14.48 -5.57 14.83
N ALA A 201 -15.14 -6.64 15.29
CA ALA A 201 -15.80 -7.58 14.38
C ALA A 201 -16.85 -6.88 13.49
N ARG A 202 -17.69 -6.02 14.08
CA ARG A 202 -18.72 -5.28 13.35
C ARG A 202 -18.10 -4.30 12.33
N VAL A 203 -17.07 -3.56 12.75
CA VAL A 203 -16.39 -2.62 11.83
C VAL A 203 -15.71 -3.37 10.69
N MET A 204 -15.08 -4.51 10.99
CA MET A 204 -14.44 -5.34 9.97
C MET A 204 -15.45 -5.94 8.97
N GLU A 205 -16.64 -6.33 9.43
CA GLU A 205 -17.71 -6.79 8.52
C GLU A 205 -18.14 -5.67 7.56
N GLU A 206 -18.27 -4.43 8.03
CA GLU A 206 -18.56 -3.27 7.19
C GLU A 206 -17.45 -3.03 6.15
N ILE A 207 -16.18 -3.10 6.57
CA ILE A 207 -15.00 -2.89 5.70
C ILE A 207 -14.93 -3.97 4.62
N VAL A 208 -14.97 -5.25 5.00
CA VAL A 208 -14.89 -6.38 4.06
C VAL A 208 -16.06 -6.37 3.07
N ALA A 209 -17.25 -6.01 3.54
CA ALA A 209 -18.42 -5.90 2.65
C ALA A 209 -18.26 -4.75 1.65
N HIS A 210 -17.67 -3.63 2.07
CA HIS A 210 -17.40 -2.50 1.19
C HIS A 210 -16.36 -2.90 0.13
N ASP A 211 -15.22 -3.46 0.55
CA ASP A 211 -14.13 -3.90 -0.33
C ASP A 211 -14.63 -4.93 -1.38
N ALA A 212 -15.37 -5.95 -0.92
CA ALA A 212 -15.91 -6.98 -1.81
C ALA A 212 -16.99 -6.47 -2.80
N ALA A 213 -17.57 -5.30 -2.54
CA ALA A 213 -18.58 -4.68 -3.41
C ALA A 213 -17.98 -3.71 -4.42
N GLN A 214 -16.70 -3.35 -4.30
CA GLN A 214 -16.05 -2.48 -5.26
C GLN A 214 -15.82 -3.23 -6.58
N GLU A 215 -16.02 -2.50 -7.67
CA GLU A 215 -15.47 -2.91 -8.94
C GLU A 215 -14.03 -2.41 -9.00
N GLU A 216 -13.16 -3.27 -9.52
CA GLU A 216 -11.73 -3.06 -9.63
C GLU A 216 -11.34 -1.59 -9.92
N TYR A 217 -10.60 -0.96 -9.01
CA TYR A 217 -9.92 0.35 -9.12
C TYR A 217 -10.79 1.56 -9.50
N ARG A 218 -12.02 1.67 -9.04
CA ARG A 218 -12.91 2.74 -9.53
C ARG A 218 -12.87 4.05 -8.78
N ALA A 219 -12.72 4.05 -7.48
CA ALA A 219 -12.97 5.27 -6.71
C ALA A 219 -11.75 5.74 -5.91
N THR A 220 -11.13 4.84 -5.19
CA THR A 220 -9.98 5.12 -4.34
C THR A 220 -8.99 3.98 -4.44
N PHE A 221 -7.80 4.15 -3.88
CA PHE A 221 -6.83 3.08 -3.73
C PHE A 221 -7.09 2.21 -2.48
N LEU A 222 -7.97 2.66 -1.58
CA LEU A 222 -8.35 1.95 -0.37
C LEU A 222 -9.56 1.06 -0.61
N LEU A 223 -9.53 -0.16 -0.08
CA LEU A 223 -10.62 -1.12 -0.17
C LEU A 223 -11.07 -1.40 -1.60
N ASP A 224 -10.14 -1.56 -2.51
CA ASP A 224 -10.38 -1.89 -3.92
C ASP A 224 -9.68 -3.19 -4.35
N HIS A 225 -9.55 -4.13 -3.42
CA HIS A 225 -8.80 -5.37 -3.62
C HIS A 225 -9.53 -6.43 -4.44
N ALA A 226 -10.80 -6.19 -4.86
CA ALA A 226 -11.57 -7.15 -5.62
C ALA A 226 -10.96 -7.36 -7.02
N THR A 227 -10.19 -8.43 -7.19
CA THR A 227 -9.53 -8.83 -8.44
C THR A 227 -9.75 -10.31 -8.71
N ASP A 228 -9.31 -10.80 -9.86
CA ASP A 228 -9.30 -12.24 -10.16
C ASP A 228 -8.46 -13.06 -9.15
N GLN A 229 -7.52 -12.42 -8.47
CA GLN A 229 -6.66 -13.06 -7.47
C GLN A 229 -7.22 -12.96 -6.05
N PHE A 230 -8.03 -11.95 -5.77
CA PHE A 230 -8.57 -11.66 -4.44
C PHE A 230 -10.09 -11.68 -4.47
N ASP A 231 -10.65 -12.88 -4.28
CA ASP A 231 -12.08 -13.09 -4.17
C ASP A 231 -12.60 -12.71 -2.75
N ALA A 232 -13.91 -12.60 -2.63
CA ALA A 232 -14.57 -12.31 -1.36
C ALA A 232 -14.19 -13.28 -0.23
N SER A 233 -13.82 -14.52 -0.57
CA SER A 233 -13.40 -15.52 0.43
C SER A 233 -12.01 -15.22 1.00
N MET A 234 -11.12 -14.70 0.18
CA MET A 234 -9.78 -14.23 0.59
C MET A 234 -9.91 -13.01 1.50
N MET A 235 -10.66 -11.99 1.07
CA MET A 235 -10.95 -10.79 1.86
C MET A 235 -11.52 -11.14 3.23
N ALA A 236 -12.51 -12.03 3.27
CA ALA A 236 -13.09 -12.52 4.53
C ALA A 236 -12.08 -13.29 5.39
N ARG A 237 -11.12 -14.02 4.82
CA ARG A 237 -10.05 -14.70 5.59
C ARG A 237 -9.10 -13.69 6.22
N VAL A 238 -8.65 -12.70 5.46
CA VAL A 238 -7.77 -11.62 5.96
C VAL A 238 -8.50 -10.82 7.03
N GLY A 239 -9.73 -10.38 6.77
CA GLY A 239 -10.56 -9.67 7.74
C GLY A 239 -10.68 -10.43 9.07
N ARG A 240 -10.97 -11.74 9.05
CA ARG A 240 -11.00 -12.57 10.27
C ARG A 240 -9.65 -12.64 10.98
N ALA A 241 -8.53 -12.66 10.25
CA ALA A 241 -7.20 -12.69 10.85
C ALA A 241 -6.86 -11.38 11.55
N VAL A 242 -7.16 -10.25 10.90
CA VAL A 242 -7.01 -8.91 11.46
C VAL A 242 -7.92 -8.73 12.68
N THR A 243 -9.20 -9.11 12.58
CA THR A 243 -10.16 -9.07 13.70
C THR A 243 -9.61 -9.77 14.95
N ARG A 244 -9.19 -11.04 14.82
CA ARG A 244 -8.62 -11.79 15.95
C ARG A 244 -7.39 -11.11 16.56
N THR A 245 -6.57 -10.47 15.74
CA THR A 245 -5.40 -9.75 16.23
C THR A 245 -5.80 -8.52 17.02
N LEU A 246 -6.71 -7.71 16.47
CA LEU A 246 -7.18 -6.48 17.10
C LEU A 246 -8.00 -6.76 18.38
N GLU A 247 -8.94 -7.72 18.37
CA GLU A 247 -9.69 -8.12 19.59
C GLU A 247 -8.74 -8.47 20.73
N ARG A 248 -7.71 -9.26 20.44
CA ARG A 248 -6.70 -9.66 21.44
C ARG A 248 -5.84 -8.52 21.95
N ARG A 249 -5.58 -7.51 21.09
CA ARG A 249 -4.72 -6.35 21.44
C ARG A 249 -5.51 -5.24 22.15
N LEU A 250 -6.80 -5.10 21.86
CA LEU A 250 -7.67 -4.04 22.36
C LEU A 250 -8.54 -4.47 23.57
N GLY A 251 -8.76 -5.77 23.74
CA GLY A 251 -9.45 -6.33 24.92
C GLY A 251 -8.50 -6.46 26.07
#